data_783a5c52620cba0a587f77d93f9539bb
#
_entry.id   783a5c52620cba0a587f77d93f9539bb
#
_cell.length_a   1.000
_cell.length_b   1.000
_cell.length_c   1.000
_cell.angle_alpha   90.00
_cell.angle_beta   90.00
_cell.angle_gamma   90.00
#
_symmetry.space_group_name_H-M   'P 1'
#
loop_
_entity.id
_entity.type
_entity.pdbx_description
1 polymer ?
#
loop_
_entity_poly.entity_id
_entity_poly.type
_entity_poly.pdbx_seq_one_letter_code
_entity_poly.pdbx_strand_id
1 'polypeptide(L)'
;MTDAFIAQLQTLLGSARVLTSQEDLIPYSFDGTAALKQMPGAVVFPQSGKEVAECVKLAAKAGIAVVTRGSGTGLSGGSVPLSGCLVICLVRMDKIIELDQQNLTLRAQCGVITKEIDDAAAAVGLFYPPDPGSMKISTIGGNVAENSGGLRGLKYGVTRDYVMGMEVVLPNGDLIFLGNKCVKDVAGYSMKDLFIGSEGTLGIITEVLIKLLPRPQARRTMLALYDSMGAAAETISAIIAARIIPCTLEFLDRMTVRCVEDFAKIGLPTDVEALVLMETDGHPVVVEEEAAQIIALAKQHGA
;
A
#
# COMPACT_ATOMS: atom_id res chain seq x y z
N MET A 1 22.84 -4.90 21.09
CA MET A 1 23.76 -5.22 19.97
C MET A 1 25.19 -5.01 20.41
N THR A 2 26.15 -5.76 19.83
CA THR A 2 27.56 -5.59 20.14
C THR A 2 28.20 -4.56 19.21
N ASP A 3 29.26 -3.85 19.67
CA ASP A 3 30.00 -2.88 18.85
C ASP A 3 30.59 -3.53 17.60
N ALA A 4 31.02 -4.80 17.69
CA ALA A 4 31.55 -5.55 16.56
C ALA A 4 30.49 -5.77 15.45
N PHE A 5 29.23 -6.02 15.80
CA PHE A 5 28.13 -6.16 14.83
C PHE A 5 27.82 -4.83 14.16
N ILE A 6 27.78 -3.73 14.94
CA ILE A 6 27.57 -2.38 14.38
C ILE A 6 28.71 -2.00 13.42
N ALA A 7 29.97 -2.29 13.77
CA ALA A 7 31.13 -2.04 12.91
C ALA A 7 31.03 -2.82 11.57
N GLN A 8 30.52 -4.05 11.59
CA GLN A 8 30.30 -4.83 10.36
C GLN A 8 29.22 -4.18 9.46
N LEU A 9 28.09 -3.71 10.04
CA LEU A 9 27.06 -2.99 9.30
C LEU A 9 27.60 -1.68 8.72
N GLN A 10 28.41 -0.93 9.50
CA GLN A 10 29.04 0.30 9.04
C GLN A 10 30.07 0.07 7.93
N THR A 11 30.78 -1.05 7.98
CA THR A 11 31.70 -1.45 6.90
C THR A 11 30.95 -1.79 5.62
N LEU A 12 29.80 -2.47 5.75
CA LEU A 12 28.97 -2.86 4.62
C LEU A 12 28.26 -1.67 3.96
N LEU A 13 27.65 -0.80 4.77
CA LEU A 13 26.74 0.23 4.29
C LEU A 13 27.32 1.65 4.31
N GLY A 14 28.40 1.88 5.09
CA GLY A 14 28.87 3.20 5.47
C GLY A 14 28.16 3.73 6.72
N SER A 15 28.88 4.44 7.59
CA SER A 15 28.40 4.90 8.90
C SER A 15 27.15 5.78 8.82
N ALA A 16 27.00 6.60 7.77
CA ALA A 16 25.83 7.47 7.57
C ALA A 16 24.51 6.71 7.29
N ARG A 17 24.58 5.40 7.05
CA ARG A 17 23.42 4.54 6.79
C ARG A 17 23.13 3.56 7.93
N VAL A 18 23.76 3.75 9.10
CA VAL A 18 23.58 2.93 10.29
C VAL A 18 23.31 3.83 11.49
N LEU A 19 22.09 3.85 11.97
CA LEU A 19 21.67 4.63 13.13
C LEU A 19 21.74 3.77 14.39
N THR A 20 22.35 4.33 15.46
CA THR A 20 22.51 3.65 16.74
C THR A 20 22.26 4.56 17.94
N SER A 21 22.19 5.91 17.75
CA SER A 21 21.91 6.83 18.85
C SER A 21 20.42 6.71 19.25
N GLN A 22 20.13 6.89 20.52
CA GLN A 22 18.78 6.76 21.03
C GLN A 22 17.83 7.76 20.34
N GLU A 23 18.28 8.97 20.10
CA GLU A 23 17.52 10.04 19.46
C GLU A 23 17.14 9.66 18.02
N ASP A 24 18.09 9.12 17.26
CA ASP A 24 17.89 8.72 15.87
C ASP A 24 16.96 7.49 15.75
N LEU A 25 16.88 6.64 16.77
CA LEU A 25 16.06 5.43 16.77
C LEU A 25 14.57 5.71 17.10
N ILE A 26 14.26 6.83 17.78
CA ILE A 26 12.89 7.17 18.21
C ILE A 26 11.89 7.12 17.04
N PRO A 27 12.13 7.71 15.83
CA PRO A 27 11.18 7.68 14.73
C PRO A 27 10.86 6.28 14.20
N TYR A 28 11.71 5.31 14.50
CA TYR A 28 11.59 3.91 14.05
C TYR A 28 11.05 2.98 15.14
N SER A 29 10.68 3.53 16.31
CA SER A 29 10.18 2.75 17.44
C SER A 29 8.67 2.48 17.38
N PHE A 30 7.94 3.04 16.43
CA PHE A 30 6.49 2.94 16.25
C PHE A 30 6.11 2.99 14.77
N ASP A 31 4.88 2.64 14.45
CA ASP A 31 4.25 2.83 13.13
C ASP A 31 2.93 3.60 13.29
N GLY A 32 1.97 3.42 12.37
CA GLY A 32 0.63 4.01 12.49
C GLY A 32 -0.23 3.43 13.63
N THR A 33 0.22 2.37 14.29
CA THR A 33 -0.49 1.74 15.41
C THR A 33 -0.17 2.48 16.72
N ALA A 34 -1.07 3.34 17.16
CA ALA A 34 -0.85 4.26 18.28
C ALA A 34 -0.47 3.58 19.63
N ALA A 35 -0.92 2.33 19.82
CA ALA A 35 -0.76 1.60 21.10
C ALA A 35 0.59 0.85 21.23
N LEU A 36 1.33 0.70 20.13
CA LEU A 36 2.55 -0.12 20.10
C LEU A 36 3.79 0.76 19.93
N LYS A 37 4.76 0.57 20.81
CA LYS A 37 6.06 1.25 20.73
C LYS A 37 7.15 0.39 21.35
N GLN A 38 8.25 0.17 20.60
CA GLN A 38 9.41 -0.56 21.10
C GLN A 38 10.68 -0.02 20.42
N MET A 39 11.75 0.19 21.20
CA MET A 39 13.02 0.67 20.68
C MET A 39 13.78 -0.45 19.97
N PRO A 40 14.24 -0.24 18.71
CA PRO A 40 15.17 -1.16 18.04
C PRO A 40 16.57 -1.03 18.64
N GLY A 41 17.45 -1.98 18.29
CA GLY A 41 18.87 -1.90 18.66
C GLY A 41 19.69 -1.08 17.66
N ALA A 42 19.30 -1.09 16.38
CA ALA A 42 19.86 -0.26 15.31
C ALA A 42 18.87 -0.17 14.14
N VAL A 43 19.06 0.85 13.28
CA VAL A 43 18.34 1.01 12.02
C VAL A 43 19.35 1.13 10.89
N VAL A 44 19.13 0.39 9.80
CA VAL A 44 19.99 0.45 8.60
C VAL A 44 19.20 0.81 7.36
N PHE A 45 19.85 1.48 6.41
CA PHE A 45 19.28 1.95 5.15
C PHE A 45 20.02 1.37 3.94
N PRO A 46 19.75 0.13 3.54
CA PRO A 46 20.30 -0.43 2.32
C PRO A 46 19.72 0.27 1.08
N GLN A 47 20.45 0.20 -0.04
CA GLN A 47 20.07 0.78 -1.32
C GLN A 47 19.92 -0.28 -2.43
N SER A 48 20.13 -1.56 -2.11
CA SER A 48 19.99 -2.67 -3.05
C SER A 48 19.59 -3.96 -2.33
N GLY A 49 18.97 -4.90 -3.07
CA GLY A 49 18.66 -6.22 -2.57
C GLY A 49 19.89 -6.98 -2.07
N LYS A 50 21.05 -6.77 -2.71
CA LYS A 50 22.33 -7.36 -2.25
C LYS A 50 22.75 -6.86 -0.87
N GLU A 51 22.63 -5.55 -0.62
CA GLU A 51 22.93 -4.99 0.70
C GLU A 51 21.95 -5.49 1.76
N VAL A 52 20.66 -5.63 1.42
CA VAL A 52 19.64 -6.25 2.30
C VAL A 52 20.04 -7.70 2.63
N ALA A 53 20.42 -8.49 1.62
CA ALA A 53 20.85 -9.88 1.78
C ALA A 53 22.03 -10.01 2.76
N GLU A 54 23.05 -9.16 2.62
CA GLU A 54 24.20 -9.17 3.53
C GLU A 54 23.83 -8.72 4.95
N CYS A 55 22.94 -7.72 5.12
CA CYS A 55 22.41 -7.35 6.43
C CYS A 55 21.69 -8.53 7.11
N VAL A 56 20.85 -9.26 6.36
CA VAL A 56 20.13 -10.45 6.86
C VAL A 56 21.14 -11.55 7.29
N LYS A 57 22.14 -11.85 6.47
CA LYS A 57 23.19 -12.83 6.81
C LYS A 57 23.94 -12.46 8.09
N LEU A 58 24.33 -11.17 8.22
CA LEU A 58 25.01 -10.68 9.43
C LEU A 58 24.12 -10.81 10.66
N ALA A 59 22.83 -10.44 10.56
CA ALA A 59 21.88 -10.53 11.66
C ALA A 59 21.62 -11.98 12.06
N ALA A 60 21.42 -12.89 11.08
CA ALA A 60 21.23 -14.34 11.31
C ALA A 60 22.44 -14.95 12.02
N LYS A 61 23.68 -14.64 11.58
CA LYS A 61 24.93 -15.11 12.20
C LYS A 61 25.07 -14.62 13.65
N ALA A 62 24.56 -13.41 13.94
CA ALA A 62 24.62 -12.82 15.29
C ALA A 62 23.44 -13.21 16.18
N GLY A 63 22.44 -13.96 15.67
CA GLY A 63 21.21 -14.30 16.39
C GLY A 63 20.34 -13.07 16.68
N ILE A 64 20.41 -12.04 15.84
CA ILE A 64 19.67 -10.79 16.00
C ILE A 64 18.41 -10.85 15.14
N ALA A 65 17.24 -10.60 15.75
CA ALA A 65 15.98 -10.49 15.03
C ALA A 65 15.99 -9.30 14.07
N VAL A 66 15.33 -9.47 12.92
CA VAL A 66 15.18 -8.44 11.88
C VAL A 66 13.72 -8.02 11.79
N VAL A 67 13.47 -6.72 11.72
CA VAL A 67 12.16 -6.14 11.38
C VAL A 67 12.32 -5.27 10.16
N THR A 68 11.49 -5.50 9.14
CA THR A 68 11.52 -4.72 7.91
C THR A 68 10.58 -3.52 8.02
N ARG A 69 11.00 -2.39 7.45
CA ARG A 69 10.20 -1.16 7.49
C ARG A 69 10.30 -0.39 6.16
N GLY A 70 9.16 0.08 5.68
CA GLY A 70 9.07 1.19 4.73
C GLY A 70 8.92 2.52 5.49
N SER A 71 7.95 3.35 5.12
CA SER A 71 7.64 4.61 5.81
C SER A 71 6.94 4.45 7.17
N GLY A 72 6.50 3.24 7.52
CA GLY A 72 5.86 2.96 8.82
C GLY A 72 4.43 3.48 8.93
N THR A 73 3.68 3.46 7.85
CA THR A 73 2.26 3.89 7.78
C THR A 73 1.27 2.78 8.13
N GLY A 74 1.74 1.55 8.31
CA GLY A 74 0.90 0.39 8.65
C GLY A 74 0.16 0.57 9.97
N LEU A 75 -1.01 -0.07 10.09
CA LEU A 75 -1.88 -0.04 11.28
C LEU A 75 -1.96 -1.40 11.98
N SER A 76 -1.19 -2.39 11.52
CA SER A 76 -1.16 -3.75 12.07
C SER A 76 -0.06 -3.98 13.11
N GLY A 77 0.89 -3.04 13.24
CA GLY A 77 2.07 -3.20 14.10
C GLY A 77 3.20 -4.01 13.46
N GLY A 78 3.07 -4.40 12.17
CA GLY A 78 4.06 -5.24 11.48
C GLY A 78 5.44 -4.62 11.34
N SER A 79 5.55 -3.30 11.36
CA SER A 79 6.83 -2.58 11.33
C SER A 79 7.30 -2.05 12.69
N VAL A 80 6.56 -2.32 13.77
CA VAL A 80 7.00 -2.00 15.13
C VAL A 80 8.15 -2.93 15.53
N PRO A 81 9.30 -2.39 15.99
CA PRO A 81 10.47 -3.20 16.32
C PRO A 81 10.23 -4.20 17.47
N LEU A 82 11.02 -5.26 17.47
CA LEU A 82 11.28 -6.04 18.67
C LEU A 82 12.42 -5.40 19.47
N SER A 83 12.44 -5.61 20.79
CA SER A 83 13.51 -5.08 21.64
C SER A 83 14.88 -5.54 21.18
N GLY A 84 15.78 -4.60 20.89
CA GLY A 84 17.14 -4.89 20.47
C GLY A 84 17.28 -5.49 19.06
N CYS A 85 16.23 -5.53 18.23
CA CYS A 85 16.31 -6.01 16.85
C CYS A 85 17.07 -5.05 15.93
N LEU A 86 17.41 -5.54 14.75
CA LEU A 86 17.85 -4.74 13.61
C LEU A 86 16.62 -4.34 12.78
N VAL A 87 16.36 -3.04 12.62
CA VAL A 87 15.39 -2.55 11.66
C VAL A 87 16.09 -2.32 10.32
N ILE A 88 15.60 -2.98 9.27
CA ILE A 88 16.03 -2.73 7.88
C ILE A 88 14.99 -1.80 7.25
N CYS A 89 15.34 -0.53 7.13
CA CYS A 89 14.48 0.51 6.57
C CYS A 89 14.77 0.72 5.08
N LEU A 90 13.79 0.44 4.24
CA LEU A 90 13.95 0.33 2.79
C LEU A 90 13.64 1.63 2.02
N VAL A 91 13.37 2.74 2.72
CA VAL A 91 12.97 4.02 2.09
C VAL A 91 14.02 4.63 1.16
N ARG A 92 15.29 4.18 1.23
CA ARG A 92 16.36 4.61 0.32
C ARG A 92 16.48 3.72 -0.94
N MET A 93 15.61 2.74 -1.07
CA MET A 93 15.45 1.94 -2.29
C MET A 93 14.28 2.53 -3.10
N ASP A 94 14.46 3.73 -3.64
CA ASP A 94 13.41 4.64 -4.11
C ASP A 94 13.42 4.87 -5.63
N LYS A 95 14.00 3.94 -6.41
CA LYS A 95 14.11 4.10 -7.86
C LYS A 95 12.99 3.39 -8.60
N ILE A 96 12.32 4.09 -9.51
CA ILE A 96 11.56 3.47 -10.60
C ILE A 96 12.61 2.97 -11.60
N ILE A 97 12.68 1.64 -11.76
CA ILE A 97 13.71 0.98 -12.57
C ILE A 97 13.30 0.97 -14.03
N GLU A 98 12.01 0.70 -14.30
CA GLU A 98 11.47 0.58 -15.65
C GLU A 98 10.00 0.96 -15.67
N LEU A 99 9.58 1.71 -16.69
CA LEU A 99 8.18 1.93 -17.07
C LEU A 99 8.01 1.44 -18.50
N ASP A 100 7.39 0.28 -18.65
CA ASP A 100 7.21 -0.41 -19.94
C ASP A 100 5.78 -0.17 -20.46
N GLN A 101 5.63 0.82 -21.31
CA GLN A 101 4.34 1.19 -21.91
C GLN A 101 3.79 0.14 -22.87
N GLN A 102 4.66 -0.69 -23.49
CA GLN A 102 4.23 -1.71 -24.43
C GLN A 102 3.61 -2.92 -23.73
N ASN A 103 4.14 -3.26 -22.56
CA ASN A 103 3.64 -4.35 -21.73
C ASN A 103 2.76 -3.90 -20.57
N LEU A 104 2.50 -2.58 -20.44
CA LEU A 104 1.71 -1.98 -19.35
C LEU A 104 2.21 -2.41 -17.98
N THR A 105 3.53 -2.35 -17.76
CA THR A 105 4.15 -2.76 -16.51
C THR A 105 5.09 -1.68 -15.98
N LEU A 106 5.30 -1.69 -14.66
CA LEU A 106 6.30 -0.87 -14.00
C LEU A 106 7.09 -1.75 -13.03
N ARG A 107 8.42 -1.61 -13.06
CA ARG A 107 9.34 -2.20 -12.07
C ARG A 107 9.93 -1.10 -11.22
N ALA A 108 9.84 -1.26 -9.90
CA ALA A 108 10.33 -0.28 -8.94
C ALA A 108 11.01 -0.97 -7.75
N GLN A 109 11.92 -0.27 -7.12
CA GLN A 109 12.40 -0.63 -5.81
C GLN A 109 11.31 -0.44 -4.76
N CYS A 110 11.35 -1.22 -3.70
CA CYS A 110 10.29 -1.31 -2.69
C CYS A 110 10.06 -0.03 -1.88
N GLY A 111 11.03 0.89 -1.81
CA GLY A 111 10.95 2.17 -1.11
C GLY A 111 10.31 3.30 -1.92
N VAL A 112 9.99 3.09 -3.20
CA VAL A 112 9.29 4.09 -4.01
C VAL A 112 7.92 4.38 -3.39
N ILE A 113 7.57 5.66 -3.30
CA ILE A 113 6.27 6.10 -2.79
C ILE A 113 5.18 5.73 -3.80
N THR A 114 4.08 5.16 -3.32
CA THR A 114 2.99 4.69 -4.19
C THR A 114 2.44 5.78 -5.09
N LYS A 115 2.34 7.01 -4.59
CA LYS A 115 1.90 8.17 -5.40
C LYS A 115 2.85 8.49 -6.54
N GLU A 116 4.16 8.33 -6.36
CA GLU A 116 5.15 8.55 -7.42
C GLU A 116 5.00 7.53 -8.56
N ILE A 117 4.61 6.29 -8.24
CA ILE A 117 4.27 5.26 -9.23
C ILE A 117 3.03 5.67 -10.04
N ASP A 118 1.97 6.14 -9.34
CA ASP A 118 0.75 6.61 -10.01
C ASP A 118 1.03 7.83 -10.89
N ASP A 119 1.85 8.78 -10.43
CA ASP A 119 2.24 9.97 -11.20
C ASP A 119 3.06 9.60 -12.43
N ALA A 120 4.02 8.68 -12.30
CA ALA A 120 4.82 8.20 -13.43
C ALA A 120 3.94 7.47 -14.47
N ALA A 121 2.99 6.65 -14.03
CA ALA A 121 2.03 5.99 -14.90
C ALA A 121 1.10 7.03 -15.58
N ALA A 122 0.60 8.02 -14.83
CA ALA A 122 -0.28 9.06 -15.34
C ALA A 122 0.36 9.91 -16.45
N ALA A 123 1.66 10.17 -16.34
CA ALA A 123 2.43 10.91 -17.34
C ALA A 123 2.43 10.26 -18.73
N VAL A 124 2.14 8.94 -18.80
CA VAL A 124 2.07 8.16 -20.04
C VAL A 124 0.67 7.62 -20.35
N GLY A 125 -0.38 8.16 -19.71
CA GLY A 125 -1.78 7.76 -19.96
C GLY A 125 -2.19 6.45 -19.29
N LEU A 126 -1.38 5.95 -18.36
CA LEU A 126 -1.66 4.77 -17.56
C LEU A 126 -2.02 5.14 -16.11
N PHE A 127 -2.42 4.17 -15.30
CA PHE A 127 -2.58 4.38 -13.87
C PHE A 127 -2.36 3.08 -13.08
N TYR A 128 -1.98 3.24 -11.81
CA TYR A 128 -1.90 2.17 -10.83
C TYR A 128 -3.15 2.23 -9.95
N PRO A 129 -4.09 1.27 -10.09
CA PRO A 129 -5.39 1.37 -9.45
C PRO A 129 -5.40 1.34 -7.91
N PRO A 130 -4.59 0.53 -7.20
CA PRO A 130 -4.61 0.52 -5.74
C PRO A 130 -4.24 1.88 -5.16
N ASP A 131 -5.12 2.45 -4.33
CA ASP A 131 -5.02 3.80 -3.80
C ASP A 131 -5.23 3.85 -2.28
N PRO A 132 -4.38 3.20 -1.48
CA PRO A 132 -4.50 3.25 -0.04
C PRO A 132 -4.50 4.70 0.46
N GLY A 133 -5.22 5.00 1.53
CA GLY A 133 -5.30 6.35 2.09
C GLY A 133 -3.94 6.97 2.41
N SER A 134 -2.93 6.13 2.63
CA SER A 134 -1.53 6.50 2.86
C SER A 134 -0.68 6.66 1.59
N MET A 135 -1.24 6.52 0.37
CA MET A 135 -0.47 6.42 -0.88
C MET A 135 0.54 7.56 -1.12
N LYS A 136 0.31 8.74 -0.53
CA LYS A 136 1.21 9.90 -0.63
C LYS A 136 2.50 9.76 0.16
N ILE A 137 2.54 8.81 1.10
CA ILE A 137 3.67 8.59 2.01
C ILE A 137 4.03 7.11 2.18
N SER A 138 3.15 6.17 1.83
CA SER A 138 3.45 4.74 1.90
C SER A 138 4.33 4.29 0.75
N THR A 139 5.23 3.34 1.04
CA THR A 139 6.10 2.72 0.04
C THR A 139 5.40 1.55 -0.64
N ILE A 140 5.74 1.31 -1.92
CA ILE A 140 5.14 0.20 -2.67
C ILE A 140 5.46 -1.17 -2.05
N GLY A 141 6.66 -1.36 -1.50
CA GLY A 141 7.02 -2.60 -0.81
C GLY A 141 6.20 -2.82 0.46
N GLY A 142 5.90 -1.75 1.21
CA GLY A 142 4.97 -1.79 2.34
C GLY A 142 3.56 -2.16 1.90
N ASN A 143 3.06 -1.55 0.82
CA ASN A 143 1.74 -1.87 0.29
C ASN A 143 1.64 -3.34 -0.16
N VAL A 144 2.69 -3.90 -0.75
CA VAL A 144 2.73 -5.33 -1.12
C VAL A 144 2.78 -6.21 0.13
N ALA A 145 3.62 -5.87 1.11
CA ALA A 145 3.75 -6.64 2.36
C ALA A 145 2.45 -6.69 3.16
N GLU A 146 1.66 -5.61 3.17
CA GLU A 146 0.35 -5.52 3.83
C GLU A 146 -0.81 -5.99 2.93
N ASN A 147 -0.59 -6.16 1.62
CA ASN A 147 -1.65 -6.31 0.63
C ASN A 147 -2.67 -5.17 0.71
N SER A 148 -2.20 -3.94 0.69
CA SER A 148 -3.03 -2.76 0.92
C SER A 148 -4.17 -2.62 -0.08
N GLY A 149 -5.37 -2.30 0.43
CA GLY A 149 -6.52 -1.85 -0.35
C GLY A 149 -6.65 -0.34 -0.37
N GLY A 150 -7.72 0.17 -1.00
CA GLY A 150 -8.03 1.58 -1.08
C GLY A 150 -9.46 1.79 -1.58
N LEU A 151 -9.83 3.05 -1.82
CA LEU A 151 -11.19 3.45 -2.24
C LEU A 151 -11.66 2.73 -3.51
N ARG A 152 -10.72 2.40 -4.42
CA ARG A 152 -11.00 1.73 -5.70
C ARG A 152 -11.08 0.21 -5.61
N GLY A 153 -11.00 -0.35 -4.40
CA GLY A 153 -10.92 -1.79 -4.18
C GLY A 153 -12.11 -2.59 -4.71
N LEU A 154 -13.31 -2.03 -4.71
CA LEU A 154 -14.51 -2.69 -5.20
C LEU A 154 -14.43 -3.04 -6.70
N LYS A 155 -14.00 -2.09 -7.53
CA LYS A 155 -13.91 -2.28 -8.99
C LYS A 155 -12.59 -2.89 -9.43
N TYR A 156 -11.50 -2.43 -8.82
CA TYR A 156 -10.15 -2.71 -9.31
C TYR A 156 -9.41 -3.75 -8.48
N GLY A 157 -9.93 -4.14 -7.31
CA GLY A 157 -9.23 -5.05 -6.41
C GLY A 157 -8.18 -4.34 -5.55
N VAL A 158 -7.23 -5.11 -5.03
CA VAL A 158 -6.22 -4.67 -4.07
C VAL A 158 -4.80 -4.83 -4.64
N THR A 159 -3.79 -4.51 -3.88
CA THR A 159 -2.38 -4.58 -4.31
C THR A 159 -2.01 -5.94 -4.93
N ARG A 160 -2.47 -7.05 -4.34
CA ARG A 160 -2.25 -8.42 -4.84
C ARG A 160 -2.60 -8.59 -6.32
N ASP A 161 -3.69 -7.97 -6.76
CA ASP A 161 -4.22 -8.12 -8.13
C ASP A 161 -3.32 -7.46 -9.18
N TYR A 162 -2.34 -6.66 -8.73
CA TYR A 162 -1.44 -5.90 -9.61
C TYR A 162 0.00 -6.38 -9.57
N VAL A 163 0.42 -7.16 -8.56
CA VAL A 163 1.78 -7.68 -8.47
C VAL A 163 1.98 -8.83 -9.44
N MET A 164 2.85 -8.65 -10.44
CA MET A 164 3.24 -9.66 -11.40
C MET A 164 4.51 -10.41 -11.00
N GLY A 165 5.38 -9.73 -10.25
CA GLY A 165 6.63 -10.33 -9.76
C GLY A 165 7.27 -9.46 -8.68
N MET A 166 8.27 -10.01 -8.03
CA MET A 166 9.03 -9.32 -6.99
C MET A 166 10.41 -9.93 -6.79
N GLU A 167 11.37 -9.12 -6.37
CA GLU A 167 12.62 -9.57 -5.81
C GLU A 167 12.48 -9.69 -4.29
N VAL A 168 12.95 -10.78 -3.72
CA VAL A 168 12.83 -11.07 -2.28
C VAL A 168 14.15 -11.57 -1.73
N VAL A 169 14.55 -11.08 -0.58
CA VAL A 169 15.62 -11.64 0.25
C VAL A 169 14.98 -12.60 1.26
N LEU A 170 15.39 -13.87 1.19
CA LEU A 170 14.93 -14.93 2.11
C LEU A 170 15.65 -14.85 3.48
N PRO A 171 15.16 -15.52 4.53
CA PRO A 171 15.80 -15.49 5.86
C PRO A 171 17.24 -15.99 5.92
N ASN A 172 17.66 -16.82 4.95
CA ASN A 172 19.07 -17.26 4.81
C ASN A 172 19.95 -16.27 4.03
N GLY A 173 19.36 -15.14 3.57
CA GLY A 173 20.04 -14.13 2.78
C GLY A 173 20.15 -14.44 1.29
N ASP A 174 19.46 -15.46 0.78
CA ASP A 174 19.36 -15.69 -0.66
C ASP A 174 18.45 -14.64 -1.30
N LEU A 175 18.88 -14.14 -2.44
CA LEU A 175 18.14 -13.18 -3.25
C LEU A 175 17.49 -13.92 -4.42
N ILE A 176 16.16 -13.90 -4.49
CA ILE A 176 15.39 -14.60 -5.53
C ILE A 176 14.45 -13.63 -6.23
N PHE A 177 14.10 -13.94 -7.48
CA PHE A 177 13.04 -13.25 -8.22
C PHE A 177 11.87 -14.21 -8.47
N LEU A 178 10.66 -13.77 -8.15
CA LEU A 178 9.41 -14.53 -8.29
C LEU A 178 8.51 -13.85 -9.31
N GLY A 179 7.83 -14.63 -10.16
CA GLY A 179 6.93 -14.11 -11.17
C GLY A 179 7.65 -13.62 -12.44
N ASN A 180 6.92 -12.98 -13.34
CA ASN A 180 7.42 -12.51 -14.63
C ASN A 180 6.48 -11.44 -15.24
N LYS A 181 6.82 -10.89 -16.43
CA LYS A 181 5.99 -9.90 -17.16
C LYS A 181 4.79 -10.50 -17.93
N CYS A 182 4.61 -11.82 -17.95
CA CYS A 182 3.55 -12.44 -18.74
C CYS A 182 2.20 -12.25 -18.04
N VAL A 183 1.23 -11.66 -18.76
CA VAL A 183 -0.16 -11.55 -18.26
C VAL A 183 -0.79 -12.93 -18.06
N LYS A 184 -0.50 -13.88 -18.96
CA LYS A 184 -0.90 -15.28 -18.82
C LYS A 184 0.29 -16.09 -18.30
N ASP A 185 0.32 -16.32 -17.00
CA ASP A 185 1.27 -17.19 -16.32
C ASP A 185 0.51 -18.32 -15.59
N VAL A 186 0.63 -19.53 -16.13
CA VAL A 186 -0.14 -20.70 -15.68
C VAL A 186 0.77 -21.86 -15.23
N ALA A 187 2.08 -21.65 -15.21
CA ALA A 187 3.06 -22.71 -14.92
C ALA A 187 3.45 -22.70 -13.44
N GLY A 188 3.20 -23.82 -12.75
CA GLY A 188 3.61 -24.03 -11.36
C GLY A 188 2.80 -23.25 -10.32
N TYR A 189 3.34 -23.14 -9.12
CA TYR A 189 2.74 -22.42 -8.02
C TYR A 189 3.03 -20.92 -8.10
N SER A 190 2.05 -20.09 -7.76
CA SER A 190 2.24 -18.64 -7.63
C SER A 190 2.93 -18.30 -6.31
N MET A 191 4.25 -18.52 -6.26
CA MET A 191 5.02 -18.31 -5.03
C MET A 191 5.04 -16.86 -4.55
N LYS A 192 4.92 -15.88 -5.47
CA LYS A 192 4.81 -14.45 -5.11
C LYS A 192 3.63 -14.17 -4.18
N ASP A 193 2.52 -14.91 -4.32
CA ASP A 193 1.30 -14.69 -3.55
C ASP A 193 1.45 -15.07 -2.07
N LEU A 194 2.47 -15.85 -1.71
CA LEU A 194 2.82 -16.12 -0.32
C LEU A 194 3.44 -14.90 0.37
N PHE A 195 4.19 -14.09 -0.37
CA PHE A 195 4.87 -12.91 0.18
C PHE A 195 3.96 -11.67 0.24
N ILE A 196 2.91 -11.64 -0.58
CA ILE A 196 1.92 -10.56 -0.57
C ILE A 196 1.02 -10.70 0.67
N GLY A 197 1.04 -9.71 1.55
CA GLY A 197 0.33 -9.76 2.83
C GLY A 197 1.07 -10.56 3.91
N SER A 198 2.37 -10.86 3.70
CA SER A 198 3.18 -11.58 4.69
C SER A 198 3.79 -10.69 5.78
N GLU A 199 3.66 -9.38 5.66
CA GLU A 199 4.20 -8.37 6.59
C GLU A 199 5.69 -8.55 6.89
N GLY A 200 6.48 -9.03 5.90
CA GLY A 200 7.91 -9.26 6.06
C GLY A 200 8.29 -10.53 6.83
N THR A 201 7.31 -11.37 7.21
CA THR A 201 7.56 -12.58 8.02
C THR A 201 8.20 -13.75 7.25
N LEU A 202 8.05 -13.76 5.92
CA LEU A 202 8.60 -14.81 5.05
C LEU A 202 9.87 -14.38 4.32
N GLY A 203 10.10 -13.09 4.18
CA GLY A 203 11.24 -12.52 3.48
C GLY A 203 11.07 -11.02 3.28
N ILE A 204 12.12 -10.36 2.78
CA ILE A 204 12.17 -8.92 2.59
C ILE A 204 12.02 -8.61 1.10
N ILE A 205 10.93 -7.96 0.73
CA ILE A 205 10.65 -7.53 -0.64
C ILE A 205 11.55 -6.33 -0.95
N THR A 206 12.34 -6.41 -2.01
CA THR A 206 13.32 -5.38 -2.40
C THR A 206 12.98 -4.69 -3.71
N GLU A 207 12.30 -5.37 -4.64
CA GLU A 207 11.77 -4.79 -5.87
C GLU A 207 10.40 -5.40 -6.16
N VAL A 208 9.57 -4.65 -6.87
CA VAL A 208 8.26 -5.10 -7.33
C VAL A 208 8.09 -4.85 -8.82
N LEU A 209 7.46 -5.80 -9.49
CA LEU A 209 6.97 -5.69 -10.86
C LEU A 209 5.45 -5.69 -10.81
N ILE A 210 4.83 -4.60 -11.23
CA ILE A 210 3.38 -4.40 -11.20
C ILE A 210 2.81 -4.19 -12.59
N LYS A 211 1.57 -4.60 -12.80
CA LYS A 211 0.79 -4.24 -13.99
C LYS A 211 0.16 -2.86 -13.81
N LEU A 212 0.02 -2.15 -14.91
CA LEU A 212 -0.69 -0.89 -15.01
C LEU A 212 -1.92 -1.08 -15.91
N LEU A 213 -2.88 -0.17 -15.80
CA LEU A 213 -4.04 -0.13 -16.67
C LEU A 213 -4.06 1.17 -17.47
N PRO A 214 -4.73 1.19 -18.65
CA PRO A 214 -5.08 2.43 -19.32
C PRO A 214 -5.92 3.31 -18.39
N ARG A 215 -5.60 4.61 -18.34
CA ARG A 215 -6.32 5.56 -17.48
C ARG A 215 -7.77 5.71 -17.96
N PRO A 216 -8.77 5.66 -17.05
CA PRO A 216 -10.16 5.95 -17.39
C PRO A 216 -10.32 7.33 -18.02
N GLN A 217 -11.14 7.44 -19.07
CA GLN A 217 -11.32 8.69 -19.83
C GLN A 217 -12.21 9.69 -19.10
N ALA A 218 -13.14 9.20 -18.29
CA ALA A 218 -14.08 10.01 -17.51
C ALA A 218 -14.26 9.44 -16.12
N ARG A 219 -14.72 10.30 -15.21
CA ARG A 219 -15.03 9.97 -13.83
C ARG A 219 -16.16 10.88 -13.35
N ARG A 220 -17.08 10.34 -12.53
CA ARG A 220 -18.13 11.10 -11.89
C ARG A 220 -18.29 10.71 -10.44
N THR A 221 -18.16 11.69 -9.55
CA THR A 221 -18.29 11.54 -8.11
C THR A 221 -19.66 12.03 -7.66
N MET A 222 -20.28 11.28 -6.75
CA MET A 222 -21.61 11.54 -6.20
C MET A 222 -21.57 11.36 -4.67
N LEU A 223 -22.37 12.17 -3.97
CA LEU A 223 -22.63 12.03 -2.54
C LEU A 223 -24.12 11.79 -2.36
N ALA A 224 -24.50 10.80 -1.55
CA ALA A 224 -25.84 10.56 -1.10
C ALA A 224 -25.90 10.67 0.43
N LEU A 225 -26.91 11.39 0.92
CA LEU A 225 -27.12 11.69 2.33
C LEU A 225 -28.35 10.95 2.83
N TYR A 226 -28.27 10.37 4.03
CA TYR A 226 -29.35 9.54 4.57
C TYR A 226 -29.65 9.87 6.03
N ASP A 227 -30.95 9.87 6.37
CA ASP A 227 -31.43 9.96 7.75
C ASP A 227 -31.46 8.59 8.45
N SER A 228 -31.03 7.52 7.77
CA SER A 228 -30.99 6.15 8.28
C SER A 228 -29.81 5.38 7.70
N MET A 229 -29.05 4.73 8.57
CA MET A 229 -27.98 3.79 8.16
C MET A 229 -28.52 2.62 7.35
N GLY A 230 -29.75 2.15 7.66
CA GLY A 230 -30.42 1.07 6.92
C GLY A 230 -30.68 1.45 5.47
N ALA A 231 -31.21 2.65 5.21
CA ALA A 231 -31.47 3.17 3.88
C ALA A 231 -30.18 3.28 3.04
N ALA A 232 -29.09 3.74 3.64
CA ALA A 232 -27.79 3.78 3.00
C ALA A 232 -27.28 2.37 2.62
N ALA A 233 -27.41 1.39 3.52
CA ALA A 233 -27.02 0.00 3.27
C ALA A 233 -27.87 -0.65 2.17
N GLU A 234 -29.19 -0.40 2.16
CA GLU A 234 -30.08 -0.86 1.10
C GLU A 234 -29.71 -0.27 -0.26
N THR A 235 -29.35 1.01 -0.31
CA THR A 235 -28.85 1.65 -1.53
C THR A 235 -27.61 0.94 -2.07
N ILE A 236 -26.61 0.68 -1.23
CA ILE A 236 -25.38 -0.03 -1.60
C ILE A 236 -25.73 -1.40 -2.19
N SER A 237 -26.60 -2.15 -1.51
CA SER A 237 -27.04 -3.47 -1.97
C SER A 237 -27.79 -3.39 -3.31
N ALA A 238 -28.65 -2.38 -3.49
CA ALA A 238 -29.39 -2.17 -4.72
C ALA A 238 -28.48 -1.82 -5.92
N ILE A 239 -27.44 -1.01 -5.70
CA ILE A 239 -26.44 -0.67 -6.74
C ILE A 239 -25.75 -1.96 -7.23
N ILE A 240 -25.27 -2.80 -6.32
CA ILE A 240 -24.60 -4.05 -6.68
C ILE A 240 -25.59 -5.03 -7.34
N ALA A 241 -26.84 -5.13 -6.83
CA ALA A 241 -27.87 -5.96 -7.45
C ALA A 241 -28.25 -5.51 -8.87
N ALA A 242 -28.14 -4.21 -9.16
CA ALA A 242 -28.29 -3.65 -10.49
C ALA A 242 -27.08 -3.93 -11.42
N ARG A 243 -26.06 -4.64 -10.93
CA ARG A 243 -24.83 -4.98 -11.67
C ARG A 243 -23.97 -3.77 -12.03
N ILE A 244 -24.08 -2.70 -11.26
CA ILE A 244 -23.21 -1.53 -11.36
C ILE A 244 -22.08 -1.72 -10.36
N ILE A 245 -20.83 -1.55 -10.82
CA ILE A 245 -19.63 -1.67 -9.97
C ILE A 245 -18.92 -0.32 -9.98
N PRO A 246 -19.25 0.59 -9.04
CA PRO A 246 -18.57 1.86 -8.90
C PRO A 246 -17.08 1.67 -8.60
N CYS A 247 -16.24 2.56 -9.07
CA CYS A 247 -14.81 2.52 -8.70
C CYS A 247 -14.58 2.91 -7.24
N THR A 248 -15.48 3.73 -6.66
CA THR A 248 -15.51 4.05 -5.23
C THR A 248 -16.93 3.87 -4.70
N LEU A 249 -17.04 3.23 -3.54
CA LEU A 249 -18.31 3.05 -2.82
C LEU A 249 -17.99 3.03 -1.32
N GLU A 250 -18.00 4.20 -0.69
CA GLU A 250 -17.61 4.38 0.70
C GLU A 250 -18.79 4.81 1.55
N PHE A 251 -18.95 4.14 2.68
CA PHE A 251 -19.97 4.41 3.67
C PHE A 251 -19.35 5.11 4.88
N LEU A 252 -19.91 6.26 5.26
CA LEU A 252 -19.51 7.00 6.46
C LEU A 252 -20.73 7.15 7.38
N ASP A 253 -20.60 6.74 8.63
CA ASP A 253 -21.59 6.99 9.66
C ASP A 253 -21.52 8.45 10.17
N ARG A 254 -22.52 8.88 10.93
CA ARG A 254 -22.61 10.23 11.52
C ARG A 254 -21.34 10.62 12.28
N MET A 255 -20.79 9.70 13.08
CA MET A 255 -19.60 9.99 13.88
C MET A 255 -18.39 10.27 12.98
N THR A 256 -18.18 9.43 11.98
CA THR A 256 -17.10 9.59 11.00
C THR A 256 -17.23 10.90 10.22
N VAL A 257 -18.46 11.21 9.74
CA VAL A 257 -18.74 12.48 9.04
C VAL A 257 -18.36 13.69 9.91
N ARG A 258 -18.78 13.68 11.21
CA ARG A 258 -18.44 14.75 12.16
C ARG A 258 -16.93 14.85 12.39
N CYS A 259 -16.25 13.73 12.64
CA CYS A 259 -14.79 13.74 12.82
C CYS A 259 -14.05 14.30 11.60
N VAL A 260 -14.49 13.92 10.39
CA VAL A 260 -13.89 14.45 9.15
C VAL A 260 -14.17 15.94 9.01
N GLU A 261 -15.40 16.40 9.26
CA GLU A 261 -15.75 17.81 9.13
C GLU A 261 -15.03 18.68 10.17
N ASP A 262 -14.95 18.21 11.44
CA ASP A 262 -14.24 18.92 12.51
C ASP A 262 -12.75 19.11 12.17
N PHE A 263 -12.15 18.12 11.53
CA PHE A 263 -10.75 18.15 11.12
C PHE A 263 -10.51 18.94 9.84
N ALA A 264 -11.26 18.63 8.77
CA ALA A 264 -11.00 19.12 7.41
C ALA A 264 -11.76 20.41 7.06
N LYS A 265 -12.91 20.68 7.71
CA LYS A 265 -13.78 21.86 7.50
C LYS A 265 -14.12 22.09 6.02
N ILE A 266 -14.58 21.04 5.36
CA ILE A 266 -14.88 21.03 3.92
C ILE A 266 -16.36 21.22 3.60
N GLY A 267 -17.22 21.42 4.63
CA GLY A 267 -18.65 21.70 4.48
C GLY A 267 -19.51 20.45 4.35
N LEU A 268 -19.10 19.32 4.96
CA LEU A 268 -19.95 18.13 5.01
C LEU A 268 -21.18 18.33 5.91
N PRO A 269 -22.35 17.84 5.52
CA PRO A 269 -23.55 17.87 6.38
C PRO A 269 -23.36 16.93 7.57
N THR A 270 -23.39 17.48 8.79
CA THR A 270 -23.14 16.73 10.03
C THR A 270 -24.43 16.30 10.75
N ASP A 271 -25.58 16.65 10.21
CA ASP A 271 -26.91 16.33 10.72
C ASP A 271 -27.54 15.07 10.11
N VAL A 272 -26.81 14.35 9.28
CA VAL A 272 -27.22 13.07 8.66
C VAL A 272 -26.80 11.86 9.48
N GLU A 273 -27.49 10.72 9.33
CA GLU A 273 -27.11 9.43 9.94
C GLU A 273 -26.04 8.70 9.16
N ALA A 274 -26.03 8.85 7.84
CA ALA A 274 -25.02 8.27 6.98
C ALA A 274 -24.78 9.10 5.72
N LEU A 275 -23.57 9.00 5.20
CA LEU A 275 -23.15 9.53 3.91
C LEU A 275 -22.56 8.39 3.09
N VAL A 276 -22.95 8.29 1.81
CA VAL A 276 -22.33 7.36 0.86
C VAL A 276 -21.66 8.15 -0.24
N LEU A 277 -20.33 7.97 -0.35
CA LEU A 277 -19.50 8.50 -1.42
C LEU A 277 -19.41 7.47 -2.54
N MET A 278 -19.81 7.83 -3.74
CA MET A 278 -19.82 6.94 -4.90
C MET A 278 -19.09 7.57 -6.06
N GLU A 279 -18.34 6.76 -6.80
CA GLU A 279 -17.67 7.25 -8.00
C GLU A 279 -17.74 6.20 -9.11
N THR A 280 -18.13 6.62 -10.30
CA THR A 280 -18.04 5.82 -11.53
C THR A 280 -16.92 6.33 -12.40
N ASP A 281 -16.23 5.42 -13.10
CA ASP A 281 -15.15 5.76 -14.03
C ASP A 281 -15.13 4.82 -15.23
N GLY A 282 -14.59 5.29 -16.35
CA GLY A 282 -14.47 4.53 -17.59
C GLY A 282 -14.70 5.36 -18.83
N HIS A 283 -15.48 4.81 -19.78
CA HIS A 283 -15.89 5.52 -21.01
C HIS A 283 -16.96 6.59 -20.66
N PRO A 284 -16.88 7.82 -21.21
CA PRO A 284 -17.77 8.94 -20.83
C PRO A 284 -19.26 8.61 -20.85
N VAL A 285 -19.76 7.93 -21.90
CA VAL A 285 -21.18 7.56 -22.01
C VAL A 285 -21.61 6.61 -20.89
N VAL A 286 -20.81 5.59 -20.62
CA VAL A 286 -21.09 4.57 -19.58
C VAL A 286 -21.07 5.22 -18.19
N VAL A 287 -20.10 6.10 -17.93
CA VAL A 287 -19.99 6.84 -16.65
C VAL A 287 -21.27 7.63 -16.36
N GLU A 288 -21.82 8.33 -17.35
CA GLU A 288 -23.07 9.11 -17.16
C GLU A 288 -24.29 8.21 -17.00
N GLU A 289 -24.38 7.09 -17.75
CA GLU A 289 -25.47 6.13 -17.61
C GLU A 289 -25.47 5.46 -16.22
N GLU A 290 -24.32 4.97 -15.76
CA GLU A 290 -24.14 4.36 -14.44
C GLU A 290 -24.44 5.38 -13.32
N ALA A 291 -23.94 6.61 -13.43
CA ALA A 291 -24.21 7.66 -12.47
C ALA A 291 -25.71 8.00 -12.36
N ALA A 292 -26.41 8.08 -13.50
CA ALA A 292 -27.86 8.32 -13.51
C ALA A 292 -28.64 7.20 -12.82
N GLN A 293 -28.25 5.94 -13.06
CA GLN A 293 -28.86 4.78 -12.41
C GLN A 293 -28.60 4.77 -10.90
N ILE A 294 -27.36 5.04 -10.47
CA ILE A 294 -26.99 5.14 -9.05
C ILE A 294 -27.82 6.22 -8.35
N ILE A 295 -27.94 7.41 -8.95
CA ILE A 295 -28.76 8.51 -8.40
C ILE A 295 -30.22 8.10 -8.26
N ALA A 296 -30.78 7.40 -9.26
CA ALA A 296 -32.16 6.93 -9.19
C ALA A 296 -32.37 5.92 -8.05
N LEU A 297 -31.44 4.96 -7.89
CA LEU A 297 -31.47 3.98 -6.79
C LEU A 297 -31.31 4.67 -5.43
N ALA A 298 -30.38 5.61 -5.28
CA ALA A 298 -30.20 6.35 -4.04
C ALA A 298 -31.48 7.09 -3.62
N LYS A 299 -32.13 7.80 -4.56
CA LYS A 299 -33.41 8.48 -4.32
C LYS A 299 -34.55 7.51 -3.98
N GLN A 300 -34.59 6.34 -4.61
CA GLN A 300 -35.61 5.30 -4.31
C GLN A 300 -35.47 4.79 -2.87
N HIS A 301 -34.26 4.76 -2.32
CA HIS A 301 -33.96 4.31 -0.96
C HIS A 301 -33.79 5.46 0.04
N GLY A 302 -34.26 6.68 -0.28
CA GLY A 302 -34.42 7.78 0.68
C GLY A 302 -33.22 8.72 0.83
N ALA A 303 -32.37 8.82 -0.21
CA ALA A 303 -31.33 9.85 -0.25
C ALA A 303 -31.91 11.23 -0.58
#